data_4156a82cf7520d04903b631244d56484
#
_entry.id   4156a82cf7520d04903b631244d56484
#
_cell.length_a   1.000
_cell.length_b   1.000
_cell.length_c   1.000
_cell.angle_alpha   90.00
_cell.angle_beta   90.00
_cell.angle_gamma   90.00
#
_symmetry.space_group_name_H-M   'P 1'
#
loop_
_entity.id
_entity.type
_entity.pdbx_description
1 polymer ?
#
loop_
_entity_poly.entity_id
_entity_poly.type
_entity_poly.pdbx_seq_one_letter_code
_entity_poly.pdbx_strand_id
1 'polypeptide(L)'
;MGTVDALMVGRVSATDLAAVALGHLYFMTVSSFGTGTLLALDTVISQAVGSGKKKRIDLGIQRGLLLTMPLSLITGVLLLPAQDLFILLRQPAEAIPMASGYATASIVGILPLYGFLVLRQSLQCLGAFSPIVWAV
;
A
#
# COMPACT_ATOMS: atom_id res chain seq x y z
N MET A 1 -6.91 8.30 5.61
CA MET A 1 -6.07 8.13 6.81
C MET A 1 -5.01 9.22 6.93
N GLY A 2 -4.24 9.55 5.90
CA GLY A 2 -3.18 10.57 6.00
C GLY A 2 -3.60 11.97 6.50
N THR A 3 -4.85 12.38 6.27
CA THR A 3 -5.37 13.67 6.78
C THR A 3 -5.57 13.67 8.31
N VAL A 4 -5.99 12.56 8.87
CA VAL A 4 -6.18 12.43 10.33
C VAL A 4 -4.81 12.38 11.01
N ASP A 5 -3.87 11.63 10.45
CA ASP A 5 -2.50 11.54 10.95
C ASP A 5 -1.82 12.92 10.92
N ALA A 6 -1.97 13.67 9.82
CA ALA A 6 -1.44 15.02 9.67
C ALA A 6 -2.07 16.01 10.68
N LEU A 7 -3.36 15.91 10.94
CA LEU A 7 -4.05 16.77 11.93
C LEU A 7 -3.64 16.45 13.36
N MET A 8 -3.41 15.18 13.69
CA MET A 8 -2.98 14.78 15.03
C MET A 8 -1.52 15.20 15.28
N VAL A 9 -0.63 14.99 14.32
CA VAL A 9 0.80 15.31 14.45
C VAL A 9 1.07 16.81 14.28
N GLY A 10 0.30 17.50 13.43
CA GLY A 10 0.44 18.95 13.24
C GLY A 10 0.15 19.80 14.46
N ARG A 11 -0.47 19.22 15.50
CA ARG A 11 -0.66 19.89 16.80
C ARG A 11 0.56 19.78 17.74
N VAL A 12 1.50 18.90 17.42
CA VAL A 12 2.67 18.63 18.30
C VAL A 12 3.82 19.51 17.89
N SER A 13 4.27 19.45 16.63
CA SER A 13 5.38 20.26 16.14
C SER A 13 5.42 20.27 14.60
N ALA A 14 5.94 21.37 14.02
CA ALA A 14 6.15 21.46 12.57
C ALA A 14 7.21 20.44 12.07
N THR A 15 8.22 20.16 12.90
CA THR A 15 9.28 19.18 12.61
C THR A 15 8.71 17.76 12.57
N ASP A 16 7.83 17.41 13.49
CA ASP A 16 7.19 16.10 13.55
C ASP A 16 6.26 15.88 12.36
N LEU A 17 5.53 16.93 11.95
CA LEU A 17 4.68 16.88 10.76
C LEU A 17 5.53 16.63 9.49
N ALA A 18 6.67 17.31 9.36
CA ALA A 18 7.59 17.10 8.24
C ALA A 18 8.16 15.67 8.25
N ALA A 19 8.51 15.14 9.43
CA ALA A 19 9.02 13.78 9.58
C ALA A 19 8.00 12.72 9.15
N VAL A 20 6.73 12.85 9.59
CA VAL A 20 5.65 11.93 9.19
C VAL A 20 5.37 12.04 7.70
N ALA A 21 5.36 13.25 7.13
CA ALA A 21 5.19 13.46 5.70
C ALA A 21 6.30 12.77 4.89
N LEU A 22 7.55 12.87 5.33
CA LEU A 22 8.70 12.22 4.71
C LEU A 22 8.58 10.68 4.75
N GLY A 23 8.24 10.12 5.90
CA GLY A 23 8.02 8.68 6.08
C GLY A 23 6.86 8.17 5.21
N HIS A 24 5.78 8.95 5.13
CA HIS A 24 4.63 8.62 4.30
C HIS A 24 4.97 8.66 2.79
N LEU A 25 5.72 9.67 2.33
CA LEU A 25 6.17 9.75 0.94
C LEU A 25 7.05 8.54 0.58
N TYR A 26 7.96 8.14 1.45
CA TYR A 26 8.77 6.96 1.24
C TYR A 26 7.92 5.68 1.15
N PHE A 27 7.01 5.50 2.11
CA PHE A 27 6.06 4.38 2.10
C PHE A 27 5.25 4.35 0.81
N MET A 28 4.68 5.48 0.38
CA MET A 28 3.91 5.59 -0.87
C MET A 28 4.75 5.26 -2.10
N THR A 29 6.00 5.73 -2.15
CA THR A 29 6.91 5.47 -3.27
C THR A 29 7.22 3.99 -3.39
N VAL A 30 7.59 3.33 -2.29
CA VAL A 30 7.94 1.90 -2.29
C VAL A 30 6.71 1.04 -2.56
N SER A 31 5.58 1.34 -1.93
CA SER A 31 4.34 0.57 -2.13
C SER A 31 3.71 0.76 -3.51
N SER A 32 4.06 1.83 -4.24
CA SER A 32 3.61 2.05 -5.62
C SER A 32 4.01 0.92 -6.57
N PHE A 33 5.18 0.31 -6.38
CA PHE A 33 5.61 -0.85 -7.16
C PHE A 33 4.68 -2.04 -6.96
N GLY A 34 4.37 -2.34 -5.70
CA GLY A 34 3.43 -3.42 -5.38
C GLY A 34 2.03 -3.14 -5.88
N THR A 35 1.54 -1.93 -5.66
CA THR A 35 0.22 -1.49 -6.15
C THR A 35 0.14 -1.56 -7.67
N GLY A 36 1.16 -1.07 -8.39
CA GLY A 36 1.22 -1.14 -9.86
C GLY A 36 1.19 -2.57 -10.38
N THR A 37 1.90 -3.49 -9.73
CA THR A 37 1.88 -4.92 -10.08
C THR A 37 0.49 -5.53 -9.85
N LEU A 38 -0.18 -5.17 -8.76
CA LEU A 38 -1.53 -5.64 -8.47
C LEU A 38 -2.58 -5.05 -9.43
N LEU A 39 -2.38 -3.83 -9.92
CA LEU A 39 -3.26 -3.24 -10.94
C LEU A 39 -3.24 -4.03 -12.26
N ALA A 40 -2.13 -4.70 -12.59
CA ALA A 40 -2.08 -5.57 -13.78
C ALA A 40 -3.06 -6.77 -13.68
N LEU A 41 -3.42 -7.20 -12.47
CA LEU A 41 -4.43 -8.23 -12.25
C LEU A 41 -5.83 -7.82 -12.72
N ASP A 42 -6.13 -6.53 -12.75
CA ASP A 42 -7.39 -6.00 -13.25
C ASP A 42 -7.67 -6.46 -14.69
N THR A 43 -6.65 -6.37 -15.52
CA THR A 43 -6.72 -6.81 -16.91
C THR A 43 -7.01 -8.32 -17.02
N VAL A 44 -6.40 -9.12 -16.16
CA VAL A 44 -6.58 -10.58 -16.17
C VAL A 44 -7.98 -10.96 -15.67
N ILE A 45 -8.44 -10.33 -14.61
CA ILE A 45 -9.75 -10.60 -14.00
C ILE A 45 -10.87 -10.09 -14.92
N SER A 46 -10.75 -8.89 -15.48
CA SER A 46 -11.75 -8.31 -16.39
C SER A 46 -11.91 -9.13 -17.69
N GLN A 47 -10.82 -9.64 -18.26
CA GLN A 47 -10.87 -10.57 -19.39
C GLN A 47 -11.53 -11.90 -19.01
N ALA A 48 -11.27 -12.41 -17.80
CA ALA A 48 -11.93 -13.62 -17.32
C ALA A 48 -13.43 -13.42 -17.14
N VAL A 49 -13.86 -12.27 -16.62
CA VAL A 49 -15.27 -11.88 -16.48
C VAL A 49 -15.92 -11.77 -17.88
N GLY A 50 -15.29 -11.07 -18.82
CA GLY A 50 -15.79 -10.93 -20.18
C GLY A 50 -15.93 -12.26 -20.95
N SER A 51 -15.10 -13.27 -20.60
CA SER A 51 -15.20 -14.62 -21.17
C SER A 51 -16.30 -15.49 -20.55
N GLY A 52 -16.99 -15.04 -19.51
CA GLY A 52 -18.06 -15.77 -18.81
C GLY A 52 -17.61 -17.04 -18.05
N LYS A 53 -16.30 -17.28 -17.93
CA LYS A 53 -15.75 -18.49 -17.33
C LYS A 53 -15.50 -18.30 -15.82
N LYS A 54 -16.50 -18.61 -14.98
CA LYS A 54 -16.42 -18.48 -13.50
C LYS A 54 -15.13 -19.06 -12.90
N LYS A 55 -14.72 -20.25 -13.33
CA LYS A 55 -13.48 -20.90 -12.84
C LYS A 55 -12.21 -20.06 -13.10
N ARG A 56 -12.17 -19.28 -14.18
CA ARG A 56 -11.04 -18.37 -14.45
C ARG A 56 -11.04 -17.15 -13.55
N ILE A 57 -12.21 -16.67 -13.18
CA ILE A 57 -12.37 -15.55 -12.24
C ILE A 57 -11.86 -15.96 -10.86
N ASP A 58 -12.33 -17.11 -10.35
CA ASP A 58 -11.91 -17.64 -9.05
C ASP A 58 -10.39 -17.86 -8.99
N LEU A 59 -9.82 -18.45 -10.04
CA LEU A 59 -8.37 -18.63 -10.13
C LEU A 59 -7.61 -17.31 -10.22
N GLY A 60 -8.16 -16.31 -10.89
CA GLY A 60 -7.57 -14.96 -10.96
C GLY A 60 -7.48 -14.30 -9.58
N ILE A 61 -8.57 -14.37 -8.81
CA ILE A 61 -8.63 -13.82 -7.45
C ILE A 61 -7.67 -14.56 -6.50
N GLN A 62 -7.68 -15.90 -6.53
CA GLN A 62 -6.77 -16.71 -5.71
C GLN A 62 -5.30 -16.41 -6.00
N ARG A 63 -4.93 -16.34 -7.26
CA ARG A 63 -3.56 -15.98 -7.68
C ARG A 63 -3.21 -14.54 -7.28
N GLY A 64 -4.16 -13.62 -7.38
CA GLY A 64 -3.99 -12.25 -6.90
C GLY A 64 -3.68 -12.21 -5.41
N LEU A 65 -4.44 -12.92 -4.59
CA LEU A 65 -4.21 -13.01 -3.15
C LEU A 65 -2.88 -13.70 -2.81
N LEU A 66 -2.52 -14.75 -3.54
CA LEU A 66 -1.21 -15.41 -3.35
C LEU A 66 -0.04 -14.47 -3.69
N LEU A 67 -0.19 -13.60 -4.68
CA LEU A 67 0.82 -12.61 -5.05
C LEU A 67 0.98 -11.51 -4.00
N THR A 68 -0.01 -11.26 -3.16
CA THR A 68 0.13 -10.25 -2.09
C THR A 68 1.20 -10.64 -1.08
N MET A 69 1.42 -11.93 -0.82
CA MET A 69 2.43 -12.39 0.14
C MET A 69 3.87 -12.05 -0.29
N PRO A 70 4.37 -12.51 -1.44
CA PRO A 70 5.71 -12.17 -1.86
C PRO A 70 5.87 -10.66 -2.12
N LEU A 71 4.82 -10.00 -2.61
CA LEU A 71 4.85 -8.57 -2.86
C LEU A 71 4.96 -7.76 -1.55
N SER A 72 4.21 -8.14 -0.52
CA SER A 72 4.30 -7.51 0.79
C SER A 72 5.65 -7.75 1.46
N LEU A 73 6.23 -8.93 1.27
CA LEU A 73 7.57 -9.24 1.77
C LEU A 73 8.63 -8.36 1.09
N ILE A 74 8.61 -8.27 -0.23
CA ILE A 74 9.54 -7.43 -1.00
C ILE A 74 9.40 -5.97 -0.59
N THR A 75 8.18 -5.45 -0.55
CA THR A 75 7.91 -4.06 -0.14
C THR A 75 8.36 -3.82 1.30
N GLY A 76 8.11 -4.77 2.21
CA GLY A 76 8.55 -4.69 3.60
C GLY A 76 10.07 -4.64 3.73
N VAL A 77 10.78 -5.50 3.00
CA VAL A 77 12.27 -5.50 2.97
C VAL A 77 12.81 -4.18 2.43
N LEU A 78 12.19 -3.62 1.40
CA LEU A 78 12.59 -2.31 0.84
C LEU A 78 12.34 -1.15 1.81
N LEU A 79 11.42 -1.28 2.76
CA LEU A 79 11.16 -0.26 3.78
C LEU A 79 12.14 -0.32 4.96
N LEU A 80 12.83 -1.44 5.19
CA LEU A 80 13.76 -1.59 6.31
C LEU A 80 14.90 -0.57 6.30
N PRO A 81 15.59 -0.29 5.16
CA PRO A 81 16.69 0.67 5.12
C PRO A 81 16.24 2.14 5.06
N ALA A 82 15.03 2.47 5.55
CA ALA A 82 14.49 3.82 5.53
C ALA A 82 15.43 4.83 6.21
N GLN A 83 16.01 4.47 7.36
CA GLN A 83 16.91 5.33 8.11
C GLN A 83 18.17 5.67 7.31
N ASP A 84 18.83 4.67 6.72
CA ASP A 84 20.05 4.86 5.94
C ASP A 84 19.77 5.69 4.68
N LEU A 85 18.62 5.47 4.06
CA LEU A 85 18.20 6.26 2.91
C LEU A 85 17.97 7.73 3.27
N PHE A 86 17.33 8.03 4.41
CA PHE A 86 17.11 9.41 4.84
C PHE A 86 18.40 10.12 5.21
N ILE A 87 19.38 9.40 5.76
CA ILE A 87 20.74 9.93 6.00
C ILE A 87 21.42 10.23 4.67
N LEU A 88 21.35 9.32 3.70
CA LEU A 88 21.93 9.52 2.35
C LEU A 88 21.30 10.72 1.63
N LEU A 89 20.02 10.92 1.78
CA LEU A 89 19.28 12.06 1.22
C LEU A 89 19.49 13.36 2.01
N ARG A 90 20.38 13.37 3.00
CA ARG A 90 20.71 14.54 3.85
C ARG A 90 19.48 15.20 4.47
N GLN A 91 18.53 14.39 4.91
CA GLN A 91 17.37 14.91 5.61
C GLN A 91 17.74 15.42 7.02
N PRO A 92 16.96 16.33 7.63
CA PRO A 92 17.23 16.85 8.97
C PRO A 92 17.35 15.71 9.98
N ALA A 93 18.44 15.70 10.75
CA ALA A 93 18.74 14.63 11.69
C ALA A 93 17.63 14.43 12.74
N GLU A 94 16.91 15.48 13.08
CA GLU A 94 15.79 15.46 14.04
C GLU A 94 14.56 14.72 13.48
N ALA A 95 14.34 14.76 12.15
CA ALA A 95 13.20 14.13 11.50
C ALA A 95 13.43 12.63 11.19
N ILE A 96 14.69 12.19 11.05
CA ILE A 96 15.03 10.83 10.60
C ILE A 96 14.47 9.74 11.54
N PRO A 97 14.61 9.78 12.88
CA PRO A 97 14.12 8.71 13.75
C PRO A 97 12.61 8.52 13.66
N MET A 98 11.85 9.61 13.59
CA MET A 98 10.39 9.57 13.51
C MET A 98 9.93 9.13 12.12
N ALA A 99 10.56 9.60 11.03
CA ALA A 99 10.26 9.20 9.67
C ALA A 99 10.55 7.72 9.43
N SER A 100 11.68 7.20 9.92
CA SER A 100 12.03 5.78 9.82
C SER A 100 11.11 4.91 10.67
N GLY A 101 10.75 5.37 11.87
CA GLY A 101 9.78 4.70 12.75
C GLY A 101 8.41 4.58 12.09
N TYR A 102 7.92 5.63 11.44
CA TYR A 102 6.66 5.60 10.67
C TYR A 102 6.73 4.60 9.51
N ALA A 103 7.80 4.62 8.72
CA ALA A 103 7.99 3.70 7.60
C ALA A 103 8.03 2.24 8.09
N THR A 104 8.74 1.95 9.17
CA THR A 104 8.86 0.60 9.74
C THR A 104 7.52 0.13 10.33
N ALA A 105 6.80 0.98 11.06
CA ALA A 105 5.48 0.66 11.58
C ALA A 105 4.47 0.35 10.46
N SER A 106 4.61 1.02 9.31
CA SER A 106 3.75 0.82 8.15
C SER A 106 3.92 -0.57 7.49
N ILE A 107 5.03 -1.29 7.75
CA ILE A 107 5.28 -2.63 7.20
C ILE A 107 4.16 -3.60 7.56
N VAL A 108 3.65 -3.53 8.79
CA VAL A 108 2.55 -4.40 9.25
C VAL A 108 1.27 -4.17 8.44
N GLY A 109 1.06 -2.94 7.97
CA GLY A 109 -0.10 -2.57 7.17
C GLY A 109 -0.05 -2.97 5.69
N ILE A 110 1.12 -3.37 5.16
CA ILE A 110 1.27 -3.65 3.73
C ILE A 110 0.47 -4.86 3.28
N LEU A 111 0.53 -5.95 4.04
CA LEU A 111 -0.16 -7.19 3.70
C LEU A 111 -1.69 -7.00 3.64
N PRO A 112 -2.35 -6.44 4.66
CA PRO A 112 -3.78 -6.14 4.59
C PRO A 112 -4.11 -5.10 3.51
N LEU A 113 -3.24 -4.11 3.26
CA LEU A 113 -3.42 -3.14 2.20
C LEU A 113 -3.49 -3.81 0.82
N TYR A 114 -2.52 -4.66 0.50
CA TYR A 114 -2.49 -5.37 -0.78
C TYR A 114 -3.63 -6.38 -0.92
N GLY A 115 -3.97 -7.09 0.15
CA GLY A 115 -5.15 -7.96 0.17
C GLY A 115 -6.44 -7.19 -0.10
N PHE A 116 -6.61 -6.05 0.53
CA PHE A 116 -7.75 -5.17 0.29
C PHE A 116 -7.81 -4.67 -1.16
N LEU A 117 -6.67 -4.29 -1.75
CA LEU A 117 -6.60 -3.84 -3.15
C LEU A 117 -7.06 -4.96 -4.11
N VAL A 118 -6.59 -6.19 -3.94
CA VAL A 118 -6.99 -7.34 -4.78
C VAL A 118 -8.49 -7.60 -4.66
N LEU A 119 -9.03 -7.63 -3.44
CA LEU A 119 -10.45 -7.86 -3.22
C LEU A 119 -11.31 -6.74 -3.80
N ARG A 120 -10.94 -5.49 -3.55
CA ARG A 120 -11.61 -4.32 -4.10
C ARG A 120 -11.66 -4.37 -5.61
N GLN A 121 -10.53 -4.67 -6.26
CA GLN A 121 -10.40 -4.75 -7.69
C GLN A 121 -11.24 -5.88 -8.28
N SER A 122 -11.24 -7.04 -7.62
CA SER A 122 -12.07 -8.18 -8.01
C SER A 122 -13.57 -7.84 -7.98
N LEU A 123 -14.01 -7.15 -6.93
CA LEU A 123 -15.40 -6.70 -6.80
C LEU A 123 -15.77 -5.67 -7.87
N GLN A 124 -14.86 -4.76 -8.22
CA GLN A 124 -15.07 -3.79 -9.30
C GLN A 124 -15.26 -4.49 -10.65
N CYS A 125 -14.42 -5.47 -10.98
CA CYS A 125 -14.54 -6.25 -12.21
C CYS A 125 -15.82 -7.07 -12.30
N LEU A 126 -16.35 -7.53 -11.16
CA LEU A 126 -17.61 -8.25 -11.06
C LEU A 126 -18.84 -7.33 -11.09
N GLY A 127 -18.66 -6.02 -11.14
CA GLY A 127 -19.76 -5.04 -11.12
C GLY A 127 -20.44 -4.88 -9.75
N ALA A 128 -19.87 -5.44 -8.69
CA ALA A 128 -20.39 -5.36 -7.34
C ALA A 128 -19.85 -4.11 -6.63
N PHE A 129 -20.43 -2.94 -6.91
CA PHE A 129 -19.98 -1.65 -6.34
C PHE A 129 -20.48 -1.40 -4.92
N SER A 130 -21.59 -2.02 -4.52
CA SER A 130 -22.21 -1.78 -3.21
C SER A 130 -21.28 -2.05 -2.01
N PRO A 131 -20.57 -3.20 -1.93
CA PRO A 131 -19.62 -3.44 -0.83
C PRO A 131 -18.44 -2.48 -0.79
N ILE A 132 -18.03 -1.96 -1.95
CA ILE A 132 -16.90 -1.03 -2.06
C ILE A 132 -17.24 0.31 -1.45
N VAL A 133 -18.46 0.81 -1.69
CA VAL A 133 -18.93 2.09 -1.15
C VAL A 133 -19.01 2.06 0.38
N TRP A 134 -19.32 0.91 0.97
CA TRP A 134 -19.37 0.74 2.43
C TRP A 134 -18.00 0.56 3.10
N ALA A 135 -16.97 0.20 2.32
CA ALA A 135 -15.62 -0.09 2.84
C ALA A 135 -14.65 1.10 2.73
N VAL A 136 -15.03 2.20 2.06
CA VAL A 136 -14.24 3.42 1.87
C VAL A 136 -14.78 4.55 2.73
#